data_ca9cf63749c476a004d3f53b22d25c63
#
_entry.id   ca9cf63749c476a004d3f53b22d25c63
#
_cell.length_a   1.000
_cell.length_b   1.000
_cell.length_c   1.000
_cell.angle_alpha   90.00
_cell.angle_beta   90.00
_cell.angle_gamma   90.00
#
_symmetry.space_group_name_H-M   'P 1'
#
loop_
_entity.id
_entity.type
_entity.pdbx_description
1 polymer ?
#
loop_
_entity_poly.entity_id
_entity_poly.type
_entity_poly.pdbx_seq_one_letter_code
_entity_poly.pdbx_strand_id
1 'polypeptide(L)'
;MAASALCLAAPGCASFDRAFGKREAVVQFLPDTPAAEMLKVRAACSHLPAAKVEPIPAHVLKVDLPDDIRYEVSQASDAQIARLTQCLNRFSSVTGVELSSPSGD
;
A
#
# COMPACT_ATOMS: atom_id res chain seq x y z
N MET A 1 4.91 31.88 -10.81
CA MET A 1 4.53 32.01 -9.43
C MET A 1 3.05 31.68 -9.21
N ALA A 2 2.18 32.33 -9.91
CA ALA A 2 0.76 32.07 -9.75
C ALA A 2 0.40 30.63 -10.10
N ALA A 3 1.03 30.07 -11.08
CA ALA A 3 0.73 28.72 -11.49
C ALA A 3 1.00 27.69 -10.40
N SER A 4 2.11 27.82 -9.71
CA SER A 4 2.43 26.89 -8.66
C SER A 4 1.47 27.03 -7.49
N ALA A 5 1.14 28.25 -7.13
CA ALA A 5 0.19 28.46 -6.06
C ALA A 5 -1.18 27.93 -6.41
N LEU A 6 -1.58 28.12 -7.64
CA LEU A 6 -2.86 27.62 -8.12
C LEU A 6 -2.89 26.09 -8.10
N CYS A 7 -1.82 25.46 -8.48
CA CYS A 7 -1.76 24.01 -8.49
C CYS A 7 -1.95 23.46 -7.09
N LEU A 8 -1.32 24.07 -6.12
CA LEU A 8 -1.45 23.59 -4.75
C LEU A 8 -2.86 23.78 -4.20
N ALA A 9 -3.53 24.81 -4.65
CA ALA A 9 -4.87 25.11 -4.17
C ALA A 9 -5.95 24.41 -4.96
N ALA A 10 -5.67 24.00 -6.15
CA ALA A 10 -6.68 23.49 -7.06
C ALA A 10 -7.01 22.04 -6.80
N PRO A 11 -8.28 21.70 -6.67
CA PRO A 11 -8.67 20.28 -6.54
C PRO A 11 -8.21 19.44 -7.72
N GLY A 12 -8.05 20.04 -8.87
CA GLY A 12 -7.61 19.33 -10.06
C GLY A 12 -6.21 18.74 -9.93
N CYS A 13 -5.32 19.42 -9.21
CA CYS A 13 -3.99 18.89 -8.99
C CYS A 13 -4.02 17.64 -8.12
N ALA A 14 -4.84 17.65 -7.09
CA ALA A 14 -4.99 16.49 -6.23
C ALA A 14 -5.58 15.32 -6.99
N SER A 15 -6.53 15.60 -7.88
CA SER A 15 -7.12 14.54 -8.70
C SER A 15 -6.12 13.96 -9.66
N PHE A 16 -5.30 14.82 -10.23
CA PHE A 16 -4.27 14.40 -11.17
C PHE A 16 -3.26 13.48 -10.46
N ASP A 17 -2.79 13.88 -9.30
CA ASP A 17 -1.88 13.08 -8.52
C ASP A 17 -2.47 11.73 -8.18
N ARG A 18 -3.73 11.72 -7.80
CA ARG A 18 -4.43 10.48 -7.46
C ARG A 18 -4.50 9.53 -8.64
N ALA A 19 -4.70 10.09 -9.83
CA ALA A 19 -4.81 9.28 -11.03
C ALA A 19 -3.48 8.71 -11.49
N PHE A 20 -2.41 9.48 -11.32
CA PHE A 20 -1.11 9.10 -11.88
C PHE A 20 -0.05 8.81 -10.84
N GLY A 21 -0.25 9.26 -9.63
CA GLY A 21 0.73 9.14 -8.57
C GLY A 21 0.39 8.18 -7.47
N LYS A 22 -0.59 7.32 -7.69
CA LYS A 22 -0.95 6.35 -6.67
C LYS A 22 0.25 5.46 -6.36
N ARG A 23 0.60 5.42 -5.09
CA ARG A 23 1.71 4.59 -4.64
C ARG A 23 1.16 3.47 -3.78
N GLU A 24 1.75 2.32 -3.94
CA GLU A 24 1.34 1.14 -3.17
C GLU A 24 2.53 0.49 -2.52
N ALA A 25 2.31 0.00 -1.31
CA ALA A 25 3.26 -0.87 -0.64
C ALA A 25 2.75 -2.29 -0.81
N VAL A 26 3.51 -3.10 -1.51
CA VAL A 26 3.14 -4.47 -1.83
C VAL A 26 3.90 -5.39 -0.90
N VAL A 27 3.17 -6.17 -0.11
CA VAL A 27 3.78 -7.06 0.87
C VAL A 27 4.17 -8.36 0.17
N GLN A 28 5.40 -8.77 0.33
CA GLN A 28 5.89 -10.00 -0.25
C GLN A 28 6.02 -11.05 0.82
N PHE A 29 5.49 -12.22 0.56
CA PHE A 29 5.48 -13.33 1.52
C PHE A 29 6.37 -14.46 1.06
N LEU A 30 6.78 -15.26 2.02
CA LEU A 30 7.48 -16.52 1.71
C LEU A 30 6.57 -17.41 0.87
N PRO A 31 7.15 -18.22 -0.02
CA PRO A 31 6.37 -19.22 -0.75
C PRO A 31 5.59 -20.09 0.21
N ASP A 32 4.42 -20.50 -0.18
CA ASP A 32 3.56 -21.38 0.59
C ASP A 32 3.01 -20.76 1.87
N THR A 33 3.06 -19.44 2.00
CA THR A 33 2.41 -18.78 3.13
C THR A 33 0.91 -19.00 3.04
N PRO A 34 0.27 -19.54 4.08
CA PRO A 34 -1.17 -19.79 4.03
C PRO A 34 -1.96 -18.47 3.93
N ALA A 35 -3.11 -18.55 3.30
CA ALA A 35 -3.99 -17.40 3.19
C ALA A 35 -4.36 -16.81 4.55
N ALA A 36 -4.58 -17.68 5.53
CA ALA A 36 -4.91 -17.22 6.88
C ALA A 36 -3.80 -16.37 7.48
N GLU A 37 -2.56 -16.73 7.22
CA GLU A 37 -1.41 -15.96 7.71
C GLU A 37 -1.34 -14.61 6.99
N MET A 38 -1.55 -14.59 5.69
CA MET A 38 -1.55 -13.35 4.93
C MET A 38 -2.62 -12.38 5.45
N LEU A 39 -3.80 -12.90 5.72
CA LEU A 39 -4.89 -12.07 6.25
C LEU A 39 -4.60 -11.57 7.65
N LYS A 40 -3.95 -12.39 8.45
CA LYS A 40 -3.54 -12.00 9.79
C LYS A 40 -2.55 -10.83 9.75
N VAL A 41 -1.56 -10.92 8.88
CA VAL A 41 -0.57 -9.86 8.71
C VAL A 41 -1.25 -8.59 8.22
N ARG A 42 -2.11 -8.73 7.24
CA ARG A 42 -2.86 -7.61 6.68
C ARG A 42 -3.63 -6.86 7.77
N ALA A 43 -4.34 -7.59 8.60
CA ALA A 43 -5.13 -7.00 9.66
C ALA A 43 -4.26 -6.35 10.73
N ALA A 44 -3.15 -6.97 11.07
CA ALA A 44 -2.29 -6.47 12.12
C ALA A 44 -1.68 -5.12 11.79
N CYS A 45 -1.47 -4.84 10.52
CA CYS A 45 -0.85 -3.58 10.08
C CYS A 45 -1.83 -2.67 9.34
N SER A 46 -3.12 -2.81 9.58
CA SER A 46 -4.13 -2.07 8.83
C SER A 46 -4.53 -0.74 9.48
N HIS A 47 -3.99 -0.43 10.64
CA HIS A 47 -4.40 0.76 11.40
C HIS A 47 -3.36 1.87 11.42
N LEU A 48 -2.35 1.77 10.58
CA LEU A 48 -1.29 2.76 10.58
C LEU A 48 -1.70 4.00 9.77
N PRO A 49 -1.25 5.18 10.18
CA PRO A 49 -1.66 6.41 9.49
C PRO A 49 -1.15 6.46 8.06
N ALA A 50 -1.99 6.92 7.17
CA ALA A 50 -1.69 7.10 5.75
C ALA A 50 -1.34 5.81 5.00
N ALA A 51 -1.55 4.66 5.62
CA ALA A 51 -1.35 3.36 4.99
C ALA A 51 -2.69 2.65 4.97
N LYS A 52 -3.41 2.78 3.88
CA LYS A 52 -4.75 2.22 3.75
C LYS A 52 -4.68 0.87 3.08
N VAL A 53 -5.13 -0.15 3.81
CA VAL A 53 -5.15 -1.49 3.24
C VAL A 53 -6.15 -1.53 2.09
N GLU A 54 -5.73 -2.12 0.99
CA GLU A 54 -6.60 -2.21 -0.18
C GLU A 54 -7.51 -3.42 -0.07
N PRO A 55 -8.75 -3.30 -0.54
CA PRO A 55 -9.69 -4.41 -0.45
C PRO A 55 -9.27 -5.58 -1.34
N ILE A 56 -9.62 -6.76 -0.93
CA ILE A 56 -9.39 -7.97 -1.70
C ILE A 56 -10.70 -8.36 -2.34
N PRO A 57 -10.75 -8.52 -3.66
CA PRO A 57 -12.00 -8.92 -4.31
C PRO A 57 -12.51 -10.24 -3.76
N ALA A 58 -13.82 -10.34 -3.59
CA ALA A 58 -14.42 -11.52 -2.97
C ALA A 58 -14.13 -12.80 -3.73
N HIS A 59 -14.07 -12.73 -5.04
CA HIS A 59 -13.83 -13.93 -5.84
C HIS A 59 -12.41 -14.49 -5.63
N VAL A 60 -11.48 -13.63 -5.29
CA VAL A 60 -10.11 -14.04 -5.04
C VAL A 60 -10.03 -14.83 -3.74
N LEU A 61 -10.81 -14.42 -2.74
CA LEU A 61 -10.82 -15.12 -1.46
C LEU A 61 -11.35 -16.53 -1.55
N LYS A 62 -12.17 -16.81 -2.55
CA LYS A 62 -12.74 -18.13 -2.72
C LYS A 62 -11.79 -19.11 -3.40
N VAL A 63 -10.95 -18.60 -4.25
CA VAL A 63 -10.07 -19.44 -5.07
C VAL A 63 -8.69 -19.47 -4.50
N ASP A 64 -8.08 -18.30 -4.38
CA ASP A 64 -6.69 -18.20 -4.00
C ASP A 64 -6.42 -16.75 -3.68
N LEU A 65 -5.68 -16.48 -2.65
CA LEU A 65 -5.27 -15.12 -2.38
C LEU A 65 -4.17 -14.73 -3.35
N PRO A 66 -4.17 -13.49 -3.83
CA PRO A 66 -3.05 -13.02 -4.61
C PRO A 66 -1.80 -13.07 -3.76
N ASP A 67 -0.67 -13.17 -4.41
CA ASP A 67 0.59 -13.23 -3.72
C ASP A 67 0.86 -11.97 -2.92
N ASP A 68 0.12 -10.92 -3.16
CA ASP A 68 0.41 -9.64 -2.57
C ASP A 68 -0.79 -9.07 -1.81
N ILE A 69 -0.49 -8.61 -0.64
CA ILE A 69 -1.37 -7.75 0.12
C ILE A 69 -0.85 -6.34 -0.14
N ARG A 70 -1.73 -5.39 -0.40
CA ARG A 70 -1.33 -4.05 -0.79
C ARG A 70 -1.90 -3.00 0.13
N TYR A 71 -1.11 -1.96 0.33
CA TYR A 71 -1.53 -0.78 1.08
C TYR A 71 -1.34 0.43 0.19
N GLU A 72 -2.34 1.29 0.14
CA GLU A 72 -2.20 2.54 -0.57
C GLU A 72 -1.48 3.53 0.33
N VAL A 73 -0.35 4.05 -0.13
CA VAL A 73 0.50 4.93 0.67
C VAL A 73 0.77 6.24 -0.05
N SER A 74 -0.13 6.65 -0.94
CA SER A 74 0.06 7.87 -1.73
C SER A 74 0.24 9.12 -0.89
N GLN A 75 -0.36 9.15 0.29
CA GLN A 75 -0.30 10.29 1.19
C GLN A 75 0.70 10.08 2.33
N ALA A 76 1.43 8.99 2.33
CA ALA A 76 2.30 8.67 3.44
C ALA A 76 3.66 9.36 3.30
N SER A 77 4.17 9.86 4.41
CA SER A 77 5.53 10.35 4.47
C SER A 77 6.49 9.16 4.53
N ASP A 78 7.77 9.43 4.33
CA ASP A 78 8.78 8.40 4.45
C ASP A 78 8.76 7.76 5.84
N ALA A 79 8.53 8.55 6.87
CA ALA A 79 8.45 8.02 8.22
C ALA A 79 7.25 7.10 8.41
N GLN A 80 6.13 7.45 7.79
CA GLN A 80 4.93 6.63 7.87
C GLN A 80 5.10 5.32 7.10
N ILE A 81 5.77 5.38 5.96
CA ILE A 81 6.09 4.17 5.19
C ILE A 81 7.03 3.28 5.99
N ALA A 82 8.00 3.88 6.67
CA ALA A 82 8.92 3.12 7.50
C ALA A 82 8.18 2.41 8.65
N ARG A 83 7.20 3.05 9.22
CA ARG A 83 6.39 2.41 10.26
C ARG A 83 5.61 1.23 9.75
N LEU A 84 5.04 1.37 8.55
CA LEU A 84 4.34 0.26 7.93
C LEU A 84 5.29 -0.90 7.69
N THR A 85 6.46 -0.61 7.14
CA THR A 85 7.46 -1.62 6.87
C THR A 85 7.90 -2.32 8.14
N GLN A 86 8.09 -1.58 9.21
CA GLN A 86 8.47 -2.15 10.50
C GLN A 86 7.38 -3.09 11.04
N CYS A 87 6.13 -2.67 10.92
CA CYS A 87 5.03 -3.51 11.35
C CYS A 87 5.01 -4.84 10.58
N LEU A 88 5.12 -4.74 9.27
CA LEU A 88 5.06 -5.91 8.41
C LEU A 88 6.25 -6.84 8.64
N ASN A 89 7.42 -6.28 8.86
CA ASN A 89 8.63 -7.08 9.03
C ASN A 89 8.71 -7.80 10.38
N ARG A 90 7.77 -7.56 11.26
CA ARG A 90 7.68 -8.35 12.48
C ARG A 90 7.26 -9.78 12.23
N PHE A 91 6.64 -10.02 11.10
CA PHE A 91 6.12 -11.35 10.77
C PHE A 91 7.15 -12.11 9.94
N SER A 92 7.49 -13.29 10.39
CA SER A 92 8.50 -14.09 9.69
C SER A 92 8.06 -14.53 8.30
N SER A 93 6.76 -14.53 8.05
CA SER A 93 6.24 -14.87 6.73
C SER A 93 6.47 -13.76 5.69
N VAL A 94 6.77 -12.55 6.13
CA VAL A 94 6.99 -11.41 5.23
C VAL A 94 8.45 -11.37 4.83
N THR A 95 8.72 -11.41 3.53
CA THR A 95 10.08 -11.33 3.03
C THR A 95 10.50 -9.91 2.70
N GLY A 96 9.54 -9.04 2.47
CA GLY A 96 9.85 -7.66 2.16
C GLY A 96 8.62 -6.89 1.77
N VAL A 97 8.83 -5.60 1.56
CA VAL A 97 7.79 -4.68 1.12
C VAL A 97 8.33 -3.91 -0.06
N GLU A 98 7.60 -3.96 -1.14
CA GLU A 98 8.02 -3.27 -2.35
C GLU A 98 7.12 -2.06 -2.58
N LEU A 99 7.72 -0.92 -2.82
CA LEU A 99 6.96 0.28 -3.16
C LEU A 99 6.84 0.37 -4.66
N SER A 100 5.63 0.53 -5.13
CA SER A 100 5.40 0.66 -6.56
C SER A 100 4.64 1.93 -6.84
N SER A 101 4.85 2.46 -8.02
CA SER A 101 4.20 3.67 -8.46
C SER A 101 3.76 3.48 -9.90
N PRO A 102 2.53 3.87 -10.22
CA PRO A 102 2.08 3.73 -11.61
C PRO A 102 2.80 4.65 -12.56
N SER A 103 3.57 5.60 -12.08
CA SER A 103 4.32 6.47 -12.96
C SER A 103 5.56 5.80 -13.53
N GLY A 104 5.78 4.56 -13.22
CA GLY A 104 6.82 3.80 -13.88
C GLY A 104 8.20 3.95 -13.32
N ASP A 105 8.31 4.22 -12.11
CA ASP A 105 9.63 4.32 -11.49
C ASP A 105 10.32 3.01 -11.38
#